data_48fa00cea7337e5859852a8ce1c54b85
#
_entry.id   48fa00cea7337e5859852a8ce1c54b85
#
_cell.length_a   1.000
_cell.length_b   1.000
_cell.length_c   1.000
_cell.angle_alpha   90.00
_cell.angle_beta   90.00
_cell.angle_gamma   90.00
#
_symmetry.space_group_name_H-M   'P 1'
#
loop_
_entity.id
_entity.type
_entity.pdbx_description
1 polymer ?
#
loop_
_entity_poly.entity_id
_entity_poly.type
_entity_poly.pdbx_seq_one_letter_code
_entity_poly.pdbx_strand_id
1 'polypeptide(L)'
;EVAPRSDQDSKTSRNILLLGFVSLLNDISTEIIQPILPIFITSLGGGSLAVGLIGGISDGLPSIIQVLSGYWSDRLGKRKPLVVGGYVLSAAAKLLLPISAAWQQVFIFRTLDRTGKGIRTAPRDALISESAAKAARGRGFGLHRAMDTIGSTLRR
;
A
#
# COMPACT_ATOMS: atom_id res chain seq x y z
N GLU A 1 31.44 14.67 -15.84
CA GLU A 1 30.37 15.32 -16.63
C GLU A 1 29.08 15.20 -15.83
N VAL A 2 28.71 16.26 -15.09
CA VAL A 2 27.51 16.29 -14.23
C VAL A 2 26.32 16.60 -15.15
N ALA A 3 25.41 15.64 -15.30
CA ALA A 3 24.20 15.80 -16.08
C ALA A 3 23.41 17.07 -15.63
N PRO A 4 22.82 17.83 -16.55
CA PRO A 4 22.16 19.09 -16.24
C PRO A 4 21.01 18.88 -15.22
N ARG A 5 21.00 19.71 -14.18
CA ARG A 5 20.04 19.69 -13.05
C ARG A 5 18.57 19.55 -13.47
N SER A 6 18.19 20.12 -14.61
CA SER A 6 16.82 20.11 -15.14
C SER A 6 16.30 18.69 -15.50
N ASP A 7 17.18 17.82 -15.96
CA ASP A 7 16.81 16.44 -16.38
C ASP A 7 16.66 15.50 -15.17
N GLN A 8 17.42 15.73 -14.11
CA GLN A 8 17.28 15.03 -12.83
C GLN A 8 16.00 15.43 -12.09
N ASP A 9 15.67 16.73 -12.10
CA ASP A 9 14.46 17.24 -11.46
C ASP A 9 13.18 16.72 -12.15
N SER A 10 13.16 16.61 -13.47
CA SER A 10 12.03 16.09 -14.24
C SER A 10 11.82 14.58 -14.01
N LYS A 11 12.89 13.80 -13.96
CA LYS A 11 12.81 12.34 -13.65
C LYS A 11 12.36 12.08 -12.22
N THR A 12 12.81 12.89 -11.28
CA THR A 12 12.42 12.82 -9.86
C THR A 12 10.93 13.13 -9.68
N SER A 13 10.45 14.21 -10.29
CA SER A 13 9.02 14.58 -10.24
C SER A 13 8.13 13.51 -10.88
N ARG A 14 8.54 12.92 -12.00
CA ARG A 14 7.82 11.84 -12.67
C ARG A 14 7.74 10.59 -11.80
N ASN A 15 8.81 10.22 -11.12
CA ASN A 15 8.83 9.04 -10.25
C ASN A 15 7.91 9.23 -9.02
N ILE A 16 7.89 10.41 -8.43
CA ILE A 16 6.99 10.74 -7.31
C ILE A 16 5.53 10.68 -7.76
N LEU A 17 5.20 11.24 -8.92
CA LEU A 17 3.85 11.21 -9.49
C LEU A 17 3.40 9.78 -9.80
N LEU A 18 4.25 8.96 -10.42
CA LEU A 18 3.95 7.56 -10.71
C LEU A 18 3.73 6.74 -9.44
N LEU A 19 4.59 6.89 -8.42
CA LEU A 19 4.41 6.21 -7.14
C LEU A 19 3.12 6.66 -6.44
N GLY A 20 2.81 7.96 -6.48
CA GLY A 20 1.56 8.51 -5.94
C GLY A 20 0.33 7.95 -6.67
N PHE A 21 0.36 7.88 -8.00
CA PHE A 21 -0.74 7.37 -8.80
C PHE A 21 -0.99 5.86 -8.56
N VAL A 22 0.07 5.04 -8.52
CA VAL A 22 -0.04 3.62 -8.19
C VAL A 22 -0.57 3.41 -6.77
N SER A 23 -0.11 4.23 -5.82
CA SER A 23 -0.63 4.21 -4.44
C SER A 23 -2.12 4.53 -4.40
N LEU A 24 -2.54 5.61 -5.07
CA LEU A 24 -3.94 6.03 -5.15
C LEU A 24 -4.83 4.93 -5.71
N LEU A 25 -4.47 4.33 -6.85
CA LEU A 25 -5.24 3.23 -7.44
C LEU A 25 -5.37 2.03 -6.49
N ASN A 26 -4.30 1.69 -5.79
CA ASN A 26 -4.32 0.58 -4.85
C ASN A 26 -5.17 0.90 -3.61
N ASP A 27 -5.14 2.13 -3.11
CA ASP A 27 -5.92 2.55 -1.96
C ASP A 27 -7.42 2.67 -2.32
N ILE A 28 -7.78 3.20 -3.50
CA ILE A 28 -9.15 3.17 -4.03
C ILE A 28 -9.67 1.73 -4.11
N SER A 29 -8.89 0.81 -4.68
CA SER A 29 -9.25 -0.62 -4.73
C SER A 29 -9.51 -1.21 -3.33
N THR A 30 -8.72 -0.81 -2.35
CA THR A 30 -8.87 -1.25 -0.96
C THR A 30 -10.16 -0.70 -0.33
N GLU A 31 -10.42 0.59 -0.54
CA GLU A 31 -11.60 1.26 0.03
C GLU A 31 -12.92 0.74 -0.56
N ILE A 32 -12.95 0.36 -1.84
CA ILE A 32 -14.10 -0.28 -2.48
C ILE A 32 -14.39 -1.66 -1.86
N ILE A 33 -13.35 -2.45 -1.58
CA ILE A 33 -13.49 -3.79 -1.02
C ILE A 33 -13.93 -3.74 0.45
N GLN A 34 -13.50 -2.76 1.22
CA GLN A 34 -13.64 -2.73 2.66
C GLN A 34 -15.10 -2.76 3.16
N PRO A 35 -16.05 -1.97 2.63
CA PRO A 35 -17.47 -2.02 3.06
C PRO A 35 -18.18 -3.30 2.59
N ILE A 36 -17.74 -3.92 1.51
CA ILE A 36 -18.37 -5.13 0.96
C ILE A 36 -17.89 -6.39 1.72
N LEU A 37 -16.71 -6.31 2.31
CA LEU A 37 -16.02 -7.45 2.91
C LEU A 37 -16.83 -8.18 4.00
N PRO A 38 -17.51 -7.50 4.97
CA PRO A 38 -18.34 -8.18 5.98
C PRO A 38 -19.49 -8.97 5.37
N ILE A 39 -20.18 -8.41 4.38
CA ILE A 39 -21.27 -9.06 3.68
C ILE A 39 -20.76 -10.27 2.90
N PHE A 40 -19.63 -10.14 2.24
CA PHE A 40 -19.01 -11.23 1.50
C PHE A 40 -18.55 -12.37 2.42
N ILE A 41 -17.96 -12.08 3.58
CA ILE A 41 -17.56 -13.08 4.57
C ILE A 41 -18.77 -13.84 5.09
N THR A 42 -19.86 -13.14 5.42
CA THR A 42 -21.09 -13.79 5.92
C THR A 42 -21.77 -14.64 4.86
N SER A 43 -21.78 -14.24 3.59
CA SER A 43 -22.29 -15.05 2.49
C SER A 43 -21.51 -16.37 2.28
N LEU A 44 -20.23 -16.40 2.66
CA LEU A 44 -19.37 -17.58 2.63
C LEU A 44 -19.42 -18.43 3.93
N GLY A 45 -20.43 -18.19 4.77
CA GLY A 45 -20.61 -18.93 6.03
C GLY A 45 -19.73 -18.45 7.19
N GLY A 46 -19.07 -17.30 7.05
CA GLY A 46 -18.29 -16.68 8.12
C GLY A 46 -19.21 -15.96 9.11
N GLY A 47 -19.12 -16.30 10.39
CA GLY A 47 -19.82 -15.58 11.46
C GLY A 47 -19.15 -14.28 11.86
N SER A 48 -19.71 -13.59 12.87
CA SER A 48 -19.18 -12.34 13.43
C SER A 48 -17.73 -12.42 13.88
N LEU A 49 -17.30 -13.59 14.37
CA LEU A 49 -15.90 -13.85 14.74
C LEU A 49 -14.98 -13.76 13.52
N ALA A 50 -15.37 -14.34 12.37
CA ALA A 50 -14.58 -14.26 11.14
C ALA A 50 -14.46 -12.81 10.65
N VAL A 51 -15.54 -12.05 10.70
CA VAL A 51 -15.55 -10.62 10.35
C VAL A 51 -14.63 -9.83 11.28
N GLY A 52 -14.71 -10.06 12.60
CA GLY A 52 -13.84 -9.40 13.58
C GLY A 52 -12.36 -9.73 13.42
N LEU A 53 -12.02 -11.00 13.17
CA LEU A 53 -10.64 -11.42 12.93
C LEU A 53 -10.05 -10.79 11.66
N ILE A 54 -10.80 -10.82 10.56
CA ILE A 54 -10.35 -10.24 9.29
C ILE A 54 -10.23 -8.73 9.41
N GLY A 55 -11.15 -8.06 10.09
CA GLY A 55 -11.09 -6.64 10.39
C GLY A 55 -9.86 -6.28 11.22
N GLY A 56 -9.66 -6.94 12.35
CA GLY A 56 -8.53 -6.68 13.25
C GLY A 56 -7.17 -6.87 12.58
N ILE A 57 -7.01 -7.94 11.80
CA ILE A 57 -5.78 -8.16 11.01
C ILE A 57 -5.63 -7.08 9.93
N SER A 58 -6.71 -6.69 9.29
CA SER A 58 -6.67 -5.65 8.25
C SER A 58 -6.14 -4.32 8.77
N ASP A 59 -6.38 -3.98 10.02
CA ASP A 59 -5.98 -2.71 10.62
C ASP A 59 -4.62 -2.81 11.34
N GLY A 60 -4.36 -3.89 12.06
CA GLY A 60 -3.16 -4.04 12.87
C GLY A 60 -1.92 -4.55 12.12
N LEU A 61 -2.10 -5.54 11.25
CA LEU A 61 -0.99 -6.22 10.58
C LEU A 61 -0.10 -5.27 9.73
N PRO A 62 -0.66 -4.34 8.92
CA PRO A 62 0.17 -3.44 8.13
C PRO A 62 1.11 -2.59 8.97
N SER A 63 0.68 -2.14 10.15
CA SER A 63 1.49 -1.30 11.04
C SER A 63 2.71 -2.05 11.58
N ILE A 64 2.52 -3.31 11.98
CA ILE A 64 3.61 -4.18 12.47
C ILE A 64 4.60 -4.45 11.34
N ILE A 65 4.11 -4.85 10.18
CA ILE A 65 4.95 -5.19 9.03
C ILE A 65 5.67 -3.94 8.49
N GLN A 66 5.06 -2.77 8.55
CA GLN A 66 5.68 -1.51 8.14
C GLN A 66 6.95 -1.21 8.97
N VAL A 67 6.91 -1.41 10.28
CA VAL A 67 8.07 -1.22 11.14
C VAL A 67 9.20 -2.20 10.77
N LEU A 68 8.86 -3.48 10.61
CA LEU A 68 9.82 -4.52 10.22
C LEU A 68 10.42 -4.25 8.83
N SER A 69 9.57 -3.88 7.87
CA SER A 69 10.00 -3.61 6.51
C SER A 69 10.87 -2.36 6.43
N GLY A 70 10.60 -1.33 7.23
CA GLY A 70 11.45 -0.15 7.37
C GLY A 70 12.85 -0.53 7.84
N TYR A 71 12.93 -1.29 8.93
CA TYR A 71 14.22 -1.77 9.46
C TYR A 71 15.01 -2.59 8.42
N TRP A 72 14.36 -3.54 7.74
CA TRP A 72 15.03 -4.35 6.72
C TRP A 72 15.42 -3.55 5.48
N SER A 73 14.57 -2.63 5.06
CA SER A 73 14.83 -1.72 3.94
C SER A 73 16.08 -0.87 4.16
N ASP A 74 16.23 -0.33 5.36
CA ASP A 74 17.39 0.49 5.72
C ASP A 74 18.67 -0.35 5.80
N ARG A 75 18.57 -1.58 6.34
CA ARG A 75 19.72 -2.47 6.46
C ARG A 75 20.20 -3.05 5.12
N LEU A 76 19.28 -3.38 4.23
CA LEU A 76 19.59 -3.98 2.92
C LEU A 76 19.90 -2.94 1.84
N GLY A 77 19.53 -1.67 2.02
CA GLY A 77 19.67 -0.61 1.03
C GLY A 77 18.89 -0.84 -0.28
N LYS A 78 18.04 -1.86 -0.33
CA LYS A 78 17.29 -2.27 -1.54
C LYS A 78 15.80 -1.94 -1.40
N ARG A 79 15.45 -0.66 -1.54
CA ARG A 79 14.08 -0.18 -1.35
C ARG A 79 13.14 -0.51 -2.52
N LYS A 80 13.62 -0.38 -3.77
CA LYS A 80 12.80 -0.60 -4.97
C LYS A 80 12.17 -2.00 -5.05
N PRO A 81 12.91 -3.11 -4.86
CA PRO A 81 12.30 -4.44 -4.93
C PRO A 81 11.28 -4.69 -3.82
N LEU A 82 11.45 -4.12 -2.63
CA LEU A 82 10.47 -4.23 -1.54
C LEU A 82 9.15 -3.51 -1.90
N VAL A 83 9.25 -2.32 -2.48
CA VAL A 83 8.07 -1.57 -2.94
C VAL A 83 7.33 -2.33 -4.04
N VAL A 84 8.05 -2.79 -5.07
CA VAL A 84 7.45 -3.54 -6.18
C VAL A 84 6.85 -4.85 -5.69
N GLY A 85 7.58 -5.62 -4.88
CA GLY A 85 7.10 -6.88 -4.30
C GLY A 85 5.83 -6.69 -3.45
N GLY A 86 5.78 -5.62 -2.64
CA GLY A 86 4.60 -5.28 -1.85
C GLY A 86 3.37 -4.95 -2.71
N TYR A 87 3.54 -4.21 -3.82
CA TYR A 87 2.45 -3.93 -4.77
C TYR A 87 1.98 -5.19 -5.50
N VAL A 88 2.90 -6.02 -5.99
CA VAL A 88 2.58 -7.28 -6.68
C VAL A 88 1.84 -8.23 -5.75
N LEU A 89 2.31 -8.39 -4.51
CA LEU A 89 1.65 -9.23 -3.50
C LEU A 89 0.23 -8.74 -3.20
N SER A 90 0.05 -7.45 -2.99
CA SER A 90 -1.26 -6.85 -2.72
C SER A 90 -2.21 -6.98 -3.92
N ALA A 91 -1.72 -6.75 -5.16
CA ALA A 91 -2.52 -6.88 -6.37
C ALA A 91 -2.95 -8.34 -6.61
N ALA A 92 -2.03 -9.30 -6.49
CA ALA A 92 -2.32 -10.72 -6.63
C ALA A 92 -3.37 -11.19 -5.60
N ALA A 93 -3.22 -10.79 -4.33
CA ALA A 93 -4.18 -11.12 -3.29
C ALA A 93 -5.59 -10.56 -3.56
N LYS A 94 -5.68 -9.33 -4.07
CA LYS A 94 -6.98 -8.71 -4.45
C LYS A 94 -7.64 -9.40 -5.63
N LEU A 95 -6.86 -9.86 -6.62
CA LEU A 95 -7.39 -10.61 -7.76
C LEU A 95 -7.93 -11.99 -7.36
N LEU A 96 -7.33 -12.61 -6.34
CA LEU A 96 -7.77 -13.91 -5.82
C LEU A 96 -8.98 -13.80 -4.89
N LEU A 97 -9.24 -12.65 -4.30
CA LEU A 97 -10.30 -12.45 -3.32
C LEU A 97 -11.72 -12.74 -3.87
N PRO A 98 -12.10 -12.33 -5.10
CA PRO A 98 -13.44 -12.61 -5.65
C PRO A 98 -13.71 -14.08 -5.94
N ILE A 99 -12.67 -14.90 -6.14
CA ILE A 99 -12.80 -16.35 -6.42
C ILE A 99 -12.80 -17.19 -5.15
N SER A 100 -12.84 -16.58 -3.97
CA SER A 100 -12.90 -17.30 -2.70
C SER A 100 -14.23 -18.06 -2.56
N ALA A 101 -14.14 -19.34 -2.26
CA ALA A 101 -15.30 -20.22 -2.02
C ALA A 101 -15.61 -20.39 -0.52
N ALA A 102 -14.73 -19.95 0.38
CA ALA A 102 -14.88 -20.05 1.81
C ALA A 102 -14.25 -18.84 2.53
N TRP A 103 -14.77 -18.44 3.68
CA TRP A 103 -14.27 -17.30 4.45
C TRP A 103 -12.81 -17.44 4.89
N GLN A 104 -12.31 -18.65 5.07
CA GLN A 104 -10.89 -18.94 5.39
C GLN A 104 -9.95 -18.48 4.25
N GLN A 105 -10.38 -18.64 3.00
CA GLN A 105 -9.61 -18.16 1.84
C GLN A 105 -9.60 -16.63 1.81
N VAL A 106 -10.72 -15.99 2.12
CA VAL A 106 -10.80 -14.52 2.27
C VAL A 106 -9.83 -14.05 3.35
N PHE A 107 -9.76 -14.74 4.48
CA PHE A 107 -8.82 -14.44 5.55
C PHE A 107 -7.36 -14.49 5.06
N ILE A 108 -6.96 -15.55 4.34
CA ILE A 108 -5.61 -15.70 3.80
C ILE A 108 -5.31 -14.59 2.79
N PHE A 109 -6.18 -14.36 1.81
CA PHE A 109 -5.95 -13.35 0.79
C PHE A 109 -5.94 -11.93 1.37
N ARG A 110 -6.78 -11.66 2.35
CA ARG A 110 -6.77 -10.37 3.05
C ARG A 110 -5.49 -10.16 3.86
N THR A 111 -5.00 -11.19 4.53
CA THR A 111 -3.72 -11.17 5.25
C THR A 111 -2.56 -10.89 4.28
N LEU A 112 -2.51 -11.54 3.11
CA LEU A 112 -1.50 -11.31 2.09
C LEU A 112 -1.56 -9.87 1.52
N ASP A 113 -2.75 -9.36 1.22
CA ASP A 113 -2.93 -7.96 0.79
C ASP A 113 -2.40 -6.97 1.82
N ARG A 114 -2.72 -7.18 3.10
CA ARG A 114 -2.28 -6.31 4.20
C ARG A 114 -0.78 -6.41 4.46
N THR A 115 -0.21 -7.60 4.33
CA THR A 115 1.23 -7.83 4.36
C THR A 115 1.92 -7.05 3.24
N GLY A 116 1.42 -7.14 2.01
CA GLY A 116 1.93 -6.36 0.88
C GLY A 116 1.88 -4.85 1.13
N LYS A 117 0.79 -4.35 1.74
CA LYS A 117 0.68 -2.94 2.14
C LYS A 117 1.76 -2.56 3.16
N GLY A 118 1.97 -3.36 4.20
CA GLY A 118 2.99 -3.12 5.23
C GLY A 118 4.40 -3.13 4.66
N ILE A 119 4.73 -4.09 3.79
CA ILE A 119 6.06 -4.21 3.18
C ILE A 119 6.43 -2.98 2.35
N ARG A 120 5.50 -2.41 1.57
CA ARG A 120 5.80 -1.31 0.65
C ARG A 120 5.81 0.07 1.29
N THR A 121 5.06 0.28 2.40
CA THR A 121 4.79 1.62 2.93
C THR A 121 6.07 2.34 3.38
N ALA A 122 6.87 1.76 4.27
CA ALA A 122 8.08 2.41 4.76
C ALA A 122 9.16 2.58 3.67
N PRO A 123 9.50 1.58 2.83
CA PRO A 123 10.47 1.78 1.75
C PRO A 123 10.01 2.79 0.70
N ARG A 124 8.70 2.88 0.40
CA ARG A 124 8.12 3.86 -0.51
C ARG A 124 8.31 5.28 0.02
N ASP A 125 7.97 5.52 1.29
CA ASP A 125 8.09 6.84 1.92
C ASP A 125 9.56 7.28 1.99
N ALA A 126 10.48 6.35 2.22
CA ALA A 126 11.91 6.60 2.16
C ALA A 126 12.39 6.98 0.74
N LEU A 127 11.91 6.28 -0.30
CA LEU A 127 12.21 6.62 -1.70
C LEU A 127 11.70 8.00 -2.09
N ILE A 128 10.49 8.38 -1.66
CA ILE A 128 9.94 9.71 -1.89
C ILE A 128 10.80 10.76 -1.20
N SER A 129 11.20 10.52 0.06
CA SER A 129 12.06 11.44 0.83
C SER A 129 13.43 11.63 0.19
N GLU A 130 14.04 10.58 -0.34
CA GLU A 130 15.35 10.66 -1.02
C GLU A 130 15.25 11.33 -2.39
N SER A 131 14.15 11.07 -3.10
CA SER A 131 13.93 11.62 -4.44
C SER A 131 13.61 13.11 -4.42
N ALA A 132 13.06 13.62 -3.31
CA ALA A 132 12.71 15.03 -3.18
C ALA A 132 13.94 15.86 -2.78
N ALA A 133 14.28 16.92 -3.55
CA ALA A 133 15.27 17.90 -3.14
C ALA A 133 14.89 18.53 -1.79
N LYS A 134 15.89 18.90 -0.96
CA LYS A 134 15.66 19.42 0.41
C LYS A 134 14.57 20.50 0.50
N ALA A 135 14.51 21.41 -0.50
CA ALA A 135 13.50 22.47 -0.58
C ALA A 135 12.12 22.01 -1.07
N ALA A 136 12.03 20.86 -1.77
CA ALA A 136 10.80 20.31 -2.34
C ALA A 136 10.21 19.15 -1.53
N ARG A 137 10.89 18.68 -0.49
CA ARG A 137 10.45 17.55 0.34
C ARG A 137 9.04 17.73 0.89
N GLY A 138 8.76 18.92 1.43
CA GLY A 138 7.42 19.21 1.97
C GLY A 138 6.31 19.15 0.91
N ARG A 139 6.59 19.61 -0.33
CA ARG A 139 5.63 19.53 -1.45
C ARG A 139 5.44 18.12 -1.93
N GLY A 140 6.50 17.30 -2.05
CA GLY A 140 6.42 15.90 -2.44
C GLY A 140 5.62 15.06 -1.45
N PHE A 141 5.87 15.21 -0.17
CA PHE A 141 5.09 14.55 0.88
C PHE A 141 3.65 15.06 0.95
N GLY A 142 3.43 16.37 0.82
CA GLY A 142 2.09 16.97 0.81
C GLY A 142 1.23 16.43 -0.33
N LEU A 143 1.77 16.38 -1.54
CA LEU A 143 1.06 15.84 -2.72
C LEU A 143 0.74 14.35 -2.54
N HIS A 144 1.71 13.53 -2.11
CA HIS A 144 1.49 12.12 -1.89
C HIS A 144 0.44 11.88 -0.79
N ARG A 145 0.53 12.59 0.33
CA ARG A 145 -0.44 12.49 1.43
C ARG A 145 -1.84 12.95 1.01
N ALA A 146 -1.94 13.99 0.17
CA ALA A 146 -3.21 14.43 -0.40
C ALA A 146 -3.83 13.33 -1.27
N MET A 147 -3.06 12.65 -2.12
CA MET A 147 -3.55 11.55 -2.96
C MET A 147 -3.99 10.35 -2.12
N ASP A 148 -3.27 9.98 -1.07
CA ASP A 148 -3.66 8.94 -0.12
C ASP A 148 -4.95 9.31 0.62
N THR A 149 -5.09 10.60 1.02
CA THR A 149 -6.27 11.10 1.74
C THR A 149 -7.50 11.15 0.84
N ILE A 150 -7.37 11.55 -0.43
CA ILE A 150 -8.48 11.54 -1.39
C ILE A 150 -9.00 10.10 -1.55
N GLY A 151 -8.13 9.11 -1.68
CA GLY A 151 -8.51 7.70 -1.73
C GLY A 151 -9.29 7.25 -0.49
N SER A 152 -8.91 7.72 0.69
CA SER A 152 -9.58 7.34 1.95
C SER A 152 -10.86 8.13 2.23
N THR A 153 -11.02 9.34 1.67
CA THR A 153 -12.20 10.21 1.88
C THR A 153 -13.41 9.78 1.04
N LEU A 154 -13.20 9.05 -0.04
CA LEU A 154 -14.29 8.44 -0.83
C LEU A 154 -15.12 7.40 -0.04
N ARG A 155 -14.72 7.11 1.19
CA ARG A 155 -15.38 6.18 2.12
C ARG A 155 -16.53 6.82 2.94
N ARG A 156 -16.64 8.16 2.99
CA ARG A 156 -17.67 8.87 3.75
C ARG A 156 -18.79 9.37 2.85
#